data_5d0c3217803a127a9e039d6f3da72fa2
#
_entry.id   5d0c3217803a127a9e039d6f3da72fa2
#
_cell.length_a   1.000
_cell.length_b   1.000
_cell.length_c   1.000
_cell.angle_alpha   90.00
_cell.angle_beta   90.00
_cell.angle_gamma   90.00
#
_symmetry.space_group_name_H-M   'P 1'
#
loop_
_entity.id
_entity.type
_entity.pdbx_description
1 polymer ?
#
loop_
_entity_poly.entity_id
_entity_poly.type
_entity_poly.pdbx_seq_one_letter_code
_entity_poly.pdbx_strand_id
1 'polypeptide(L)'
;QQGQDHRNILLIPASAHGTNPASCAQAGMVPVVVKCDENGNTDLNDWREKAEQHKENLAGCMITYPSTHGIFEMAIREMCQIVHDCGGQVYMDGANMNAQIGYTNPGFIGADVCHLNLHKSFASPHGGGGPGVGAICCAAHLVDAMPQAENNRVSSALYGNANMALISYGYIRMMGEEGLRESTAAAIVSANYMAEKLKD
;
A
#
# COMPACT_ATOMS: atom_id res chain seq x y z
N GLN A 1 -18.93 -7.18 -10.15
CA GLN A 1 -20.14 -7.57 -9.41
C GLN A 1 -21.20 -6.45 -9.35
N GLN A 2 -20.80 -5.19 -9.55
CA GLN A 2 -21.72 -4.04 -9.59
C GLN A 2 -22.03 -3.57 -11.01
N GLY A 3 -21.71 -4.37 -12.05
CA GLY A 3 -21.92 -4.00 -13.45
C GLY A 3 -20.97 -2.93 -13.98
N GLN A 4 -19.80 -2.77 -13.34
CA GLN A 4 -18.78 -1.78 -13.71
C GLN A 4 -17.51 -2.42 -14.29
N ASP A 5 -17.64 -3.50 -15.02
CA ASP A 5 -16.52 -4.26 -15.58
C ASP A 5 -15.69 -3.47 -16.60
N HIS A 6 -16.21 -2.35 -17.08
CA HIS A 6 -15.48 -1.40 -17.92
C HIS A 6 -14.41 -0.62 -17.15
N ARG A 7 -14.50 -0.52 -15.80
CA ARG A 7 -13.51 0.13 -14.97
C ARG A 7 -12.33 -0.80 -14.72
N ASN A 8 -11.30 -0.67 -15.53
CA ASN A 8 -10.15 -1.56 -15.51
C ASN A 8 -8.79 -0.84 -15.48
N ILE A 9 -8.78 0.48 -15.34
CA ILE A 9 -7.56 1.27 -15.31
C ILE A 9 -7.14 1.56 -13.86
N LEU A 10 -5.84 1.36 -13.56
CA LEU A 10 -5.21 1.76 -12.31
C LEU A 10 -4.08 2.77 -12.56
N LEU A 11 -4.13 3.91 -11.89
CA LEU A 11 -3.00 4.86 -11.86
C LEU A 11 -1.93 4.34 -10.92
N ILE A 12 -0.68 4.31 -11.40
CA ILE A 12 0.47 3.83 -10.62
C ILE A 12 1.62 4.81 -10.79
N PRO A 13 2.15 5.41 -9.69
CA PRO A 13 3.33 6.28 -9.78
C PRO A 13 4.55 5.54 -10.35
N ALA A 14 5.38 6.23 -11.12
CA ALA A 14 6.63 5.68 -11.64
C ALA A 14 7.60 5.24 -10.53
N SER A 15 7.47 5.82 -9.33
CA SER A 15 8.21 5.44 -8.12
C SER A 15 7.74 4.12 -7.47
N ALA A 16 6.63 3.53 -7.94
CA ALA A 16 6.09 2.32 -7.35
C ALA A 16 7.02 1.11 -7.58
N HIS A 17 6.99 0.16 -6.65
CA HIS A 17 7.67 -1.12 -6.81
C HIS A 17 7.11 -1.87 -8.03
N GLY A 18 7.97 -2.59 -8.76
CA GLY A 18 7.57 -3.35 -9.96
C GLY A 18 6.45 -4.37 -9.74
N THR A 19 6.24 -4.82 -8.50
CA THR A 19 5.11 -5.68 -8.11
C THR A 19 3.76 -5.01 -8.35
N ASN A 20 3.64 -3.69 -8.21
CA ASN A 20 2.37 -2.99 -8.35
C ASN A 20 1.80 -3.09 -9.78
N PRO A 21 2.53 -2.70 -10.85
CA PRO A 21 2.04 -2.90 -12.20
C PRO A 21 1.91 -4.38 -12.58
N ALA A 22 2.77 -5.27 -12.05
CA ALA A 22 2.65 -6.71 -12.29
C ALA A 22 1.36 -7.29 -11.69
N SER A 23 1.04 -6.93 -10.44
CA SER A 23 -0.21 -7.36 -9.78
C SER A 23 -1.45 -6.77 -10.45
N CYS A 24 -1.37 -5.51 -10.91
CA CYS A 24 -2.42 -4.87 -11.71
C CYS A 24 -2.72 -5.69 -12.97
N ALA A 25 -1.68 -6.04 -13.75
CA ALA A 25 -1.83 -6.85 -14.95
C ALA A 25 -2.35 -8.27 -14.64
N GLN A 26 -1.88 -8.89 -13.55
CA GLN A 26 -2.35 -10.21 -13.12
C GLN A 26 -3.84 -10.19 -12.73
N ALA A 27 -4.32 -9.08 -12.20
CA ALA A 27 -5.74 -8.87 -11.90
C ALA A 27 -6.60 -8.56 -13.15
N GLY A 28 -6.00 -8.56 -14.34
CA GLY A 28 -6.70 -8.22 -15.59
C GLY A 28 -6.94 -6.73 -15.78
N MET A 29 -6.25 -5.89 -15.01
CA MET A 29 -6.35 -4.44 -15.11
C MET A 29 -5.20 -3.84 -15.93
N VAL A 30 -5.35 -2.60 -16.36
CA VAL A 30 -4.39 -1.87 -17.18
C VAL A 30 -3.69 -0.81 -16.32
N PRO A 31 -2.37 -0.92 -16.10
CA PRO A 31 -1.62 0.09 -15.38
C PRO A 31 -1.38 1.32 -16.26
N VAL A 32 -1.70 2.50 -15.75
CA VAL A 32 -1.36 3.80 -16.33
C VAL A 32 -0.31 4.45 -15.43
N VAL A 33 0.90 4.57 -15.94
CA VAL A 33 2.02 5.10 -15.16
C VAL A 33 1.94 6.62 -15.09
N VAL A 34 1.99 7.16 -13.87
CA VAL A 34 2.08 8.61 -13.61
C VAL A 34 3.53 9.00 -13.35
N LYS A 35 3.96 10.10 -13.91
CA LYS A 35 5.33 10.60 -13.78
C LYS A 35 5.64 11.03 -12.34
N CYS A 36 6.92 11.01 -12.01
CA CYS A 36 7.45 11.67 -10.82
C CYS A 36 8.24 12.93 -11.25
N ASP A 37 8.30 13.90 -10.34
CA ASP A 37 9.14 15.08 -10.49
C ASP A 37 10.64 14.74 -10.25
N GLU A 38 11.52 15.73 -10.39
CA GLU A 38 12.95 15.57 -10.17
C GLU A 38 13.35 15.24 -8.72
N ASN A 39 12.45 15.50 -7.78
CA ASN A 39 12.62 15.17 -6.36
C ASN A 39 12.03 13.79 -6.01
N GLY A 40 11.44 13.09 -6.97
CA GLY A 40 10.84 11.78 -6.81
C GLY A 40 9.41 11.78 -6.25
N ASN A 41 8.78 12.95 -6.07
CA ASN A 41 7.35 13.02 -5.75
C ASN A 41 6.52 12.71 -6.99
N THR A 42 5.32 12.22 -6.80
CA THR A 42 4.37 12.04 -7.89
C THR A 42 3.98 13.39 -8.47
N ASP A 43 4.06 13.55 -9.80
CA ASP A 43 3.60 14.77 -10.49
C ASP A 43 2.08 14.88 -10.38
N LEU A 44 1.62 15.80 -9.55
CA LEU A 44 0.19 16.00 -9.26
C LEU A 44 -0.60 16.48 -10.49
N ASN A 45 0.03 17.21 -11.42
CA ASN A 45 -0.63 17.65 -12.64
C ASN A 45 -0.86 16.46 -13.58
N ASP A 46 0.16 15.62 -13.79
CA ASP A 46 0.05 14.39 -14.57
C ASP A 46 -0.97 13.41 -13.92
N TRP A 47 -1.02 13.38 -12.56
CA TRP A 47 -2.00 12.60 -11.82
C TRP A 47 -3.43 13.03 -12.12
N ARG A 48 -3.71 14.33 -12.05
CA ARG A 48 -5.04 14.90 -12.35
C ARG A 48 -5.45 14.68 -13.80
N GLU A 49 -4.51 14.98 -14.73
CA GLU A 49 -4.77 14.83 -16.16
C GLU A 49 -5.15 13.38 -16.48
N LYS A 50 -4.39 12.41 -15.99
CA LYS A 50 -4.68 10.97 -16.22
C LYS A 50 -5.93 10.49 -15.52
N ALA A 51 -6.20 10.95 -14.31
CA ALA A 51 -7.44 10.62 -13.61
C ALA A 51 -8.67 11.09 -14.40
N GLU A 52 -8.66 12.31 -14.89
CA GLU A 52 -9.76 12.86 -15.69
C GLU A 52 -9.86 12.21 -17.07
N GLN A 53 -8.72 11.99 -17.74
CA GLN A 53 -8.66 11.31 -19.04
C GLN A 53 -9.30 9.91 -18.99
N HIS A 54 -9.11 9.21 -17.90
CA HIS A 54 -9.57 7.83 -17.73
C HIS A 54 -10.81 7.70 -16.83
N LYS A 55 -11.44 8.79 -16.45
CA LYS A 55 -12.52 8.87 -15.45
C LYS A 55 -13.59 7.77 -15.60
N GLU A 56 -14.04 7.54 -16.82
CA GLU A 56 -15.10 6.54 -17.10
C GLU A 56 -14.60 5.10 -16.83
N ASN A 57 -13.30 4.84 -17.05
CA ASN A 57 -12.70 3.50 -16.95
C ASN A 57 -11.79 3.36 -15.73
N LEU A 58 -11.67 4.39 -14.89
CA LEU A 58 -10.80 4.40 -13.75
C LEU A 58 -11.35 3.49 -12.64
N ALA A 59 -10.72 2.35 -12.42
CA ALA A 59 -10.99 1.50 -11.28
C ALA A 59 -10.40 2.06 -9.98
N GLY A 60 -9.25 2.73 -10.08
CA GLY A 60 -8.59 3.30 -8.92
C GLY A 60 -7.12 3.63 -9.14
N CYS A 61 -6.38 3.61 -8.05
CA CYS A 61 -4.93 3.74 -8.06
C CYS A 61 -4.25 2.74 -7.12
N MET A 62 -2.95 2.55 -7.35
CA MET A 62 -2.09 1.74 -6.50
C MET A 62 -0.89 2.58 -6.07
N ILE A 63 -0.85 2.98 -4.81
CA ILE A 63 0.17 3.87 -4.25
C ILE A 63 0.93 3.18 -3.12
N THR A 64 2.23 3.47 -3.00
CA THR A 64 3.05 3.09 -1.84
C THR A 64 3.30 4.32 -0.99
N TYR A 65 3.08 4.25 0.33
CA TYR A 65 3.29 5.39 1.21
C TYR A 65 4.00 4.97 2.52
N PRO A 66 5.13 5.62 2.87
CA PRO A 66 5.95 6.45 1.98
C PRO A 66 6.36 5.71 0.72
N SER A 67 6.76 6.44 -0.33
CA SER A 67 7.08 5.85 -1.64
C SER A 67 8.25 4.86 -1.57
N THR A 68 8.50 4.12 -2.64
CA THR A 68 9.65 3.20 -2.74
C THR A 68 11.00 3.95 -2.58
N HIS A 69 11.04 5.24 -2.90
CA HIS A 69 12.20 6.10 -2.68
C HIS A 69 12.27 6.71 -1.28
N GLY A 70 11.36 6.34 -0.38
CA GLY A 70 11.31 6.84 1.00
C GLY A 70 10.70 8.25 1.14
N ILE A 71 9.99 8.72 0.14
CA ILE A 71 9.38 10.05 0.13
C ILE A 71 7.97 9.98 0.72
N PHE A 72 7.69 10.85 1.69
CA PHE A 72 6.34 11.11 2.18
C PHE A 72 5.67 12.13 1.27
N GLU A 73 4.88 11.65 0.33
CA GLU A 73 4.11 12.47 -0.61
C GLU A 73 3.27 13.51 0.12
N MET A 74 3.61 14.79 -0.01
CA MET A 74 2.89 15.86 0.67
C MET A 74 1.45 15.99 0.20
N ALA A 75 1.19 15.68 -1.06
CA ALA A 75 -0.12 15.76 -1.69
C ALA A 75 -0.92 14.44 -1.60
N ILE A 76 -0.50 13.46 -0.77
CA ILE A 76 -1.10 12.12 -0.75
C ILE A 76 -2.61 12.12 -0.58
N ARG A 77 -3.15 12.96 0.30
CA ARG A 77 -4.60 13.05 0.53
C ARG A 77 -5.34 13.64 -0.66
N GLU A 78 -4.73 14.61 -1.33
CA GLU A 78 -5.28 15.21 -2.54
C GLU A 78 -5.27 14.21 -3.70
N MET A 79 -4.21 13.41 -3.83
CA MET A 79 -4.14 12.32 -4.81
C MET A 79 -5.25 11.30 -4.58
N CYS A 80 -5.50 10.90 -3.34
CA CYS A 80 -6.60 10.01 -2.99
C CYS A 80 -7.96 10.62 -3.35
N GLN A 81 -8.17 11.90 -3.02
CA GLN A 81 -9.43 12.60 -3.30
C GLN A 81 -9.71 12.70 -4.80
N ILE A 82 -8.71 13.00 -5.63
CA ILE A 82 -8.85 13.05 -7.09
C ILE A 82 -9.36 11.71 -7.64
N VAL A 83 -8.83 10.59 -7.13
CA VAL A 83 -9.26 9.26 -7.56
C VAL A 83 -10.70 8.98 -7.13
N HIS A 84 -11.06 9.33 -5.90
CA HIS A 84 -12.43 9.20 -5.39
C HIS A 84 -13.42 10.06 -6.17
N ASP A 85 -13.07 11.29 -6.52
CA ASP A 85 -13.90 12.19 -7.32
C ASP A 85 -14.18 11.64 -8.74
N CYS A 86 -13.27 10.79 -9.24
CA CYS A 86 -13.45 10.03 -10.48
C CYS A 86 -14.17 8.67 -10.27
N GLY A 87 -14.62 8.37 -9.06
CA GLY A 87 -15.32 7.12 -8.73
C GLY A 87 -14.41 5.90 -8.57
N GLY A 88 -13.08 6.10 -8.54
CA GLY A 88 -12.10 5.05 -8.33
C GLY A 88 -11.86 4.75 -6.85
N GLN A 89 -11.12 3.66 -6.58
CA GLN A 89 -10.72 3.24 -5.23
C GLN A 89 -9.21 3.40 -5.05
N VAL A 90 -8.78 3.62 -3.81
CA VAL A 90 -7.36 3.78 -3.47
C VAL A 90 -6.83 2.52 -2.80
N TYR A 91 -5.93 1.82 -3.50
CA TYR A 91 -5.17 0.72 -2.93
C TYR A 91 -3.81 1.24 -2.45
N MET A 92 -3.56 1.11 -1.15
CA MET A 92 -2.26 1.42 -0.56
C MET A 92 -1.41 0.18 -0.40
N ASP A 93 -0.24 0.19 -1.03
CA ASP A 93 0.83 -0.76 -0.73
C ASP A 93 1.45 -0.42 0.62
N GLY A 94 1.17 -1.23 1.61
CA GLY A 94 1.64 -1.08 2.99
C GLY A 94 3.02 -1.69 3.25
N ALA A 95 3.84 -1.90 2.21
CA ALA A 95 5.19 -2.43 2.35
C ALA A 95 6.07 -1.58 3.28
N ASN A 96 5.84 -0.27 3.32
CA ASN A 96 6.56 0.70 4.14
C ASN A 96 5.80 1.11 5.42
N MET A 97 4.88 0.28 5.91
CA MET A 97 4.07 0.57 7.11
C MET A 97 4.90 0.89 8.34
N ASN A 98 6.10 0.32 8.46
CA ASN A 98 7.05 0.62 9.54
C ASN A 98 7.42 2.12 9.67
N ALA A 99 7.22 2.91 8.62
CA ALA A 99 7.42 4.36 8.66
C ALA A 99 6.17 5.15 9.06
N GLN A 100 5.03 4.48 9.28
CA GLN A 100 3.74 5.10 9.58
C GLN A 100 3.22 4.77 10.98
N ILE A 101 3.61 3.61 11.56
CA ILE A 101 3.04 3.07 12.79
C ILE A 101 3.13 4.09 13.93
N GLY A 102 1.99 4.39 14.54
CA GLY A 102 1.88 5.34 15.64
C GLY A 102 1.85 6.84 15.23
N TYR A 103 1.97 7.16 13.93
CA TYR A 103 1.95 8.54 13.41
C TYR A 103 0.82 8.79 12.44
N THR A 104 0.51 7.83 11.57
CA THR A 104 -0.61 7.92 10.62
C THR A 104 -1.16 6.52 10.33
N ASN A 105 -2.20 6.43 9.53
CA ASN A 105 -2.77 5.16 9.09
C ASN A 105 -3.42 5.29 7.71
N PRO A 106 -3.60 4.18 6.98
CA PRO A 106 -4.18 4.17 5.64
C PRO A 106 -5.54 4.86 5.53
N GLY A 107 -6.44 4.63 6.48
CA GLY A 107 -7.77 5.25 6.47
C GLY A 107 -7.72 6.77 6.61
N PHE A 108 -6.85 7.31 7.45
CA PHE A 108 -6.64 8.76 7.59
C PHE A 108 -6.07 9.38 6.31
N ILE A 109 -5.21 8.65 5.62
CA ILE A 109 -4.61 9.08 4.36
C ILE A 109 -5.65 9.11 3.23
N GLY A 110 -6.64 8.20 3.27
CA GLY A 110 -7.70 8.08 2.26
C GLY A 110 -7.62 6.78 1.46
N ALA A 111 -6.93 5.76 1.97
CA ALA A 111 -6.89 4.45 1.33
C ALA A 111 -8.17 3.65 1.63
N ASP A 112 -8.70 2.98 0.60
CA ASP A 112 -9.85 2.09 0.70
C ASP A 112 -9.43 0.64 0.96
N VAL A 113 -8.26 0.26 0.46
CA VAL A 113 -7.65 -1.05 0.69
C VAL A 113 -6.17 -0.87 1.01
N CYS A 114 -5.67 -1.64 1.96
CA CYS A 114 -4.24 -1.68 2.27
C CYS A 114 -3.81 -3.11 2.57
N HIS A 115 -2.73 -3.57 1.92
CA HIS A 115 -2.05 -4.78 2.38
C HIS A 115 -0.88 -4.44 3.29
N LEU A 116 -0.56 -5.34 4.20
CA LEU A 116 0.57 -5.22 5.12
C LEU A 116 1.54 -6.39 4.93
N ASN A 117 2.81 -6.06 4.82
CA ASN A 117 3.87 -7.06 4.83
C ASN A 117 4.33 -7.31 6.27
N LEU A 118 3.82 -8.38 6.90
CA LEU A 118 4.15 -8.70 8.28
C LEU A 118 5.65 -8.99 8.46
N HIS A 119 6.32 -9.52 7.44
CA HIS A 119 7.76 -9.77 7.42
C HIS A 119 8.63 -8.50 7.27
N LYS A 120 8.02 -7.33 7.02
CA LYS A 120 8.72 -6.04 6.97
C LYS A 120 8.49 -5.22 8.24
N SER A 121 7.23 -5.15 8.70
CA SER A 121 6.83 -4.23 9.76
C SER A 121 6.55 -4.92 11.10
N PHE A 122 6.31 -6.24 11.12
CA PHE A 122 5.82 -6.96 12.30
C PHE A 122 6.58 -8.26 12.58
N ALA A 123 7.87 -8.29 12.29
CA ALA A 123 8.84 -9.32 12.68
C ALA A 123 8.56 -10.75 12.18
N SER A 124 7.58 -10.99 11.31
CA SER A 124 7.41 -12.32 10.71
C SER A 124 8.61 -12.68 9.84
N PRO A 125 9.10 -13.92 9.88
CA PRO A 125 10.17 -14.33 8.97
C PRO A 125 9.68 -14.38 7.53
N HIS A 126 10.53 -13.95 6.57
CA HIS A 126 10.26 -14.06 5.14
C HIS A 126 10.64 -15.44 4.59
N GLY A 127 11.69 -16.05 5.14
CA GLY A 127 12.14 -17.40 4.81
C GLY A 127 12.46 -17.61 3.33
N GLY A 128 12.97 -16.61 2.64
CA GLY A 128 13.18 -16.69 1.19
C GLY A 128 11.89 -16.73 0.36
N GLY A 129 10.76 -16.31 0.95
CA GLY A 129 9.44 -16.33 0.34
C GLY A 129 8.57 -17.51 0.79
N GLY A 130 9.02 -18.29 1.79
CA GLY A 130 8.35 -19.52 2.25
C GLY A 130 7.14 -19.28 3.15
N PRO A 131 7.30 -18.90 4.42
CA PRO A 131 6.20 -18.86 5.37
C PRO A 131 5.34 -17.61 5.18
N GLY A 132 4.61 -17.53 4.07
CA GLY A 132 3.84 -16.36 3.69
C GLY A 132 2.59 -16.17 4.55
N VAL A 133 2.44 -14.97 5.11
CA VAL A 133 1.18 -14.44 5.62
C VAL A 133 1.16 -12.94 5.38
N GLY A 134 0.05 -12.42 4.91
CA GLY A 134 -0.17 -10.99 4.69
C GLY A 134 -1.54 -10.60 5.21
N ALA A 135 -1.62 -9.44 5.83
CA ALA A 135 -2.89 -8.87 6.24
C ALA A 135 -3.40 -7.91 5.17
N ILE A 136 -4.70 -7.95 4.91
CA ILE A 136 -5.39 -6.99 4.05
C ILE A 136 -6.47 -6.32 4.90
N CYS A 137 -6.49 -5.00 4.87
CA CYS A 137 -7.53 -4.18 5.49
C CYS A 137 -8.29 -3.44 4.40
N CYS A 138 -9.59 -3.29 4.54
CA CYS A 138 -10.40 -2.53 3.61
C CYS A 138 -11.40 -1.63 4.33
N ALA A 139 -11.86 -0.59 3.63
CA ALA A 139 -12.96 0.25 4.07
C ALA A 139 -14.27 -0.54 4.10
N ALA A 140 -15.21 -0.11 4.94
CA ALA A 140 -16.46 -0.83 5.20
C ALA A 140 -17.27 -1.13 3.92
N HIS A 141 -17.27 -0.23 2.95
CA HIS A 141 -18.01 -0.40 1.70
C HIS A 141 -17.45 -1.50 0.77
N LEU A 142 -16.24 -2.00 1.05
CA LEU A 142 -15.59 -3.06 0.26
C LEU A 142 -15.65 -4.44 0.95
N VAL A 143 -16.18 -4.53 2.17
CA VAL A 143 -16.18 -5.79 2.94
C VAL A 143 -16.87 -6.92 2.18
N ASP A 144 -18.02 -6.65 1.54
CA ASP A 144 -18.77 -7.65 0.78
C ASP A 144 -18.06 -8.10 -0.51
N ALA A 145 -17.08 -7.31 -0.97
CA ALA A 145 -16.27 -7.64 -2.14
C ALA A 145 -15.01 -8.43 -1.80
N MET A 146 -14.67 -8.56 -0.51
CA MET A 146 -13.50 -9.32 -0.07
C MET A 146 -13.66 -10.81 -0.42
N PRO A 147 -12.55 -11.50 -0.77
CA PRO A 147 -12.59 -12.94 -1.01
C PRO A 147 -13.19 -13.69 0.17
N GLN A 148 -14.29 -14.39 -0.08
CA GLN A 148 -14.91 -15.25 0.94
C GLN A 148 -14.19 -16.59 1.00
N ALA A 149 -14.07 -17.13 2.21
CA ALA A 149 -13.29 -18.33 2.52
C ALA A 149 -13.63 -19.56 1.65
N GLU A 150 -14.88 -19.68 1.24
CA GLU A 150 -15.37 -20.89 0.59
C GLU A 150 -15.19 -20.88 -0.94
N ASN A 151 -15.18 -19.70 -1.57
CA ASN A 151 -15.28 -19.61 -3.03
C ASN A 151 -14.11 -18.93 -3.75
N ASN A 152 -13.30 -18.14 -3.05
CA ASN A 152 -12.25 -17.33 -3.69
C ASN A 152 -10.94 -17.36 -2.88
N ARG A 153 -10.39 -18.56 -2.62
CA ARG A 153 -9.10 -18.66 -1.95
C ARG A 153 -7.98 -18.14 -2.85
N VAL A 154 -7.20 -17.23 -2.31
CA VAL A 154 -5.98 -16.73 -2.95
C VAL A 154 -4.77 -17.63 -2.60
N SER A 155 -4.80 -18.29 -1.45
CA SER A 155 -3.75 -19.21 -0.99
C SER A 155 -4.32 -20.59 -0.66
N SER A 156 -3.44 -21.60 -0.50
CA SER A 156 -3.83 -22.98 -0.14
C SER A 156 -4.48 -23.08 1.24
N ALA A 157 -4.13 -22.20 2.17
CA ALA A 157 -4.74 -22.12 3.50
C ALA A 157 -5.64 -20.88 3.59
N LEU A 158 -6.74 -20.99 4.34
CA LEU A 158 -7.77 -19.96 4.48
C LEU A 158 -7.23 -18.60 4.94
N TYR A 159 -6.32 -18.63 5.90
CA TYR A 159 -5.71 -17.44 6.51
C TYR A 159 -4.19 -17.39 6.31
N GLY A 160 -3.67 -17.97 5.23
CA GLY A 160 -2.24 -18.08 5.01
C GLY A 160 -1.56 -18.95 6.09
N ASN A 161 -0.32 -18.62 6.44
CA ASN A 161 0.39 -19.33 7.51
C ASN A 161 0.07 -18.75 8.89
N ALA A 162 -0.94 -19.31 9.56
CA ALA A 162 -1.40 -18.83 10.86
C ALA A 162 -0.31 -18.83 11.95
N ASN A 163 0.66 -19.77 11.88
CA ASN A 163 1.77 -19.80 12.83
C ASN A 163 2.65 -18.56 12.75
N MET A 164 2.82 -17.99 11.55
CA MET A 164 3.58 -16.75 11.38
C MET A 164 2.85 -15.53 11.96
N ALA A 165 1.52 -15.55 11.97
CA ALA A 165 0.74 -14.49 12.62
C ALA A 165 0.98 -14.43 14.14
N LEU A 166 1.27 -15.55 14.78
CA LEU A 166 1.61 -15.58 16.22
C LEU A 166 2.90 -14.83 16.54
N ILE A 167 3.87 -14.84 15.63
CA ILE A 167 5.14 -14.08 15.78
C ILE A 167 4.83 -12.58 15.75
N SER A 168 4.08 -12.13 14.78
CA SER A 168 3.64 -10.72 14.70
C SER A 168 2.81 -10.31 15.91
N TYR A 169 1.91 -11.18 16.36
CA TYR A 169 1.13 -10.94 17.58
C TYR A 169 2.04 -10.78 18.80
N GLY A 170 2.99 -11.69 19.00
CA GLY A 170 3.98 -11.61 20.08
C GLY A 170 4.79 -10.31 20.03
N TYR A 171 5.28 -9.95 18.85
CA TYR A 171 6.01 -8.70 18.64
C TYR A 171 5.18 -7.47 19.03
N ILE A 172 3.95 -7.37 18.53
CA ILE A 172 3.04 -6.25 18.82
C ILE A 172 2.74 -6.18 20.34
N ARG A 173 2.51 -7.34 20.98
CA ARG A 173 2.24 -7.40 22.42
C ARG A 173 3.45 -7.01 23.28
N MET A 174 4.65 -7.39 22.84
CA MET A 174 5.91 -7.02 23.54
C MET A 174 6.22 -5.55 23.41
N MET A 175 6.05 -4.98 22.23
CA MET A 175 6.38 -3.57 21.96
C MET A 175 5.32 -2.63 22.56
N GLY A 176 4.06 -3.01 22.52
CA GLY A 176 2.96 -2.12 22.88
C GLY A 176 2.85 -0.91 21.94
N GLU A 177 1.95 0.00 22.25
CA GLU A 177 1.72 1.21 21.44
C GLU A 177 2.97 2.12 21.43
N GLU A 178 3.53 2.36 22.60
CA GLU A 178 4.69 3.25 22.75
C GLU A 178 5.93 2.69 22.05
N GLY A 179 6.28 1.42 22.27
CA GLY A 179 7.42 0.80 21.62
C GLY A 179 7.32 0.73 20.11
N LEU A 180 6.14 0.48 19.56
CA LEU A 180 5.91 0.52 18.11
C LEU A 180 6.11 1.92 17.53
N ARG A 181 5.62 2.96 18.22
CA ARG A 181 5.80 4.35 17.83
C ARG A 181 7.27 4.78 17.89
N GLU A 182 7.97 4.42 18.98
CA GLU A 182 9.40 4.68 19.14
C GLU A 182 10.24 3.97 18.09
N SER A 183 9.89 2.73 17.75
CA SER A 183 10.55 1.97 16.68
C SER A 183 10.44 2.68 15.33
N THR A 184 9.27 3.23 15.01
CA THR A 184 9.06 4.04 13.79
C THR A 184 9.95 5.28 13.78
N ALA A 185 9.97 6.03 14.88
CA ALA A 185 10.82 7.23 15.01
C ALA A 185 12.31 6.88 14.88
N ALA A 186 12.76 5.83 15.57
CA ALA A 186 14.14 5.37 15.50
C ALA A 186 14.56 4.96 14.10
N ALA A 187 13.70 4.26 13.36
CA ALA A 187 13.96 3.85 11.98
C ALA A 187 14.16 5.06 11.06
N ILE A 188 13.28 6.07 11.16
CA ILE A 188 13.37 7.29 10.34
C ILE A 188 14.63 8.09 10.68
N VAL A 189 14.92 8.29 11.97
CA VAL A 189 16.11 9.02 12.43
C VAL A 189 17.38 8.29 11.97
N SER A 190 17.42 6.97 12.12
CA SER A 190 18.59 6.16 11.72
C SER A 190 18.83 6.23 10.20
N ALA A 191 17.78 6.17 9.39
CA ALA A 191 17.89 6.28 7.95
C ALA A 191 18.44 7.65 7.52
N ASN A 192 17.91 8.74 8.10
CA ASN A 192 18.40 10.09 7.83
C ASN A 192 19.86 10.30 8.32
N TYR A 193 20.21 9.74 9.48
CA TYR A 193 21.58 9.79 9.99
C TYR A 193 22.56 9.09 9.03
N MET A 194 22.19 7.87 8.55
CA MET A 194 23.02 7.16 7.56
C MET A 194 23.14 7.93 6.25
N ALA A 195 22.04 8.47 5.74
CA ALA A 195 22.07 9.27 4.51
C ALA A 195 23.00 10.49 4.66
N GLU A 196 22.95 11.17 5.81
CA GLU A 196 23.85 12.31 6.07
C GLU A 196 25.32 11.91 6.14
N LYS A 197 25.63 10.75 6.76
CA LYS A 197 27.01 10.25 6.88
C LYS A 197 27.59 9.69 5.58
N LEU A 198 26.77 9.38 4.60
CA LEU A 198 27.19 8.80 3.32
C LEU A 198 27.12 9.82 2.16
N LYS A 199 27.04 11.11 2.47
CA LYS A 199 26.99 12.17 1.46
C LYS A 199 28.37 12.53 0.85
N ASP A 200 29.47 11.97 1.35
CA ASP A 200 30.85 12.23 0.88
C ASP A 200 31.27 11.29 -0.26
#